data_764e4ee3d5c377a80152d3fb11edb8e8
#
_entry.id   764e4ee3d5c377a80152d3fb11edb8e8
#
_cell.length_a   1.000
_cell.length_b   1.000
_cell.length_c   1.000
_cell.angle_alpha   90.00
_cell.angle_beta   90.00
_cell.angle_gamma   90.00
#
_symmetry.space_group_name_H-M   'P 1'
#
loop_
_entity.id
_entity.type
_entity.pdbx_description
1 polymer ?
#
loop_
_entity_poly.entity_id
_entity_poly.type
_entity_poly.pdbx_seq_one_letter_code
_entity_poly.pdbx_strand_id
1 'polypeptide(L)'
;MRIEELALQRKHYAHLKDDEWRFMLQQVEGRQRTRDKLPSFAEMEDWWYPVRLSCEQCSSEVTARYKAELVRRETSGVLVDLTGGYGVDTYFMSEHFSEAHYVEKNDELCRIARHNFAKNRPQIQVHHASAEEFLATYSDLANTVIYIDPARRDSHGGKVFRIEDCVPNVIELQPMLGESQEVFIKLSPMLDITAALRSLDMTFDVHIVAVKNEVKEVLLVETKGESEIYATNILDGDERQVFSFSMDEEKQSNCMMYSREHNLLSDTGIYVYEPNAAIIKSGAFKLVGARYGLHKMGPNTHLYMGKDYVVDFPGRVWEILETNIRETKGIGANVMTRNYPMTADQL
;
A
#
# COMPACT_ATOMS: atom_id res chain seq x y z
N MET A 1 9.37 -28.96 3.97
CA MET A 1 9.65 -29.50 2.61
C MET A 1 9.40 -28.38 1.62
N ARG A 2 10.30 -28.17 0.65
CA ARG A 2 10.10 -27.15 -0.39
C ARG A 2 9.21 -27.68 -1.50
N ILE A 3 8.56 -26.77 -2.22
CA ILE A 3 7.63 -27.11 -3.31
C ILE A 3 8.34 -27.95 -4.40
N GLU A 4 9.60 -27.62 -4.71
CA GLU A 4 10.41 -28.34 -5.72
C GLU A 4 10.69 -29.79 -5.29
N GLU A 5 10.97 -30.00 -4.01
CA GLU A 5 11.20 -31.33 -3.43
C GLU A 5 9.91 -32.15 -3.42
N LEU A 6 8.79 -31.52 -3.06
CA LEU A 6 7.49 -32.19 -3.03
C LEU A 6 7.04 -32.60 -4.45
N ALA A 7 7.22 -31.70 -5.44
CA ALA A 7 6.83 -31.96 -6.82
C ALA A 7 7.49 -33.22 -7.41
N LEU A 8 8.72 -33.55 -6.99
CA LEU A 8 9.44 -34.76 -7.40
C LEU A 8 8.91 -36.04 -6.76
N GLN A 9 8.10 -35.92 -5.72
CA GLN A 9 7.60 -37.06 -4.92
C GLN A 9 6.22 -37.58 -5.36
N ARG A 10 5.72 -37.23 -6.55
CA ARG A 10 4.37 -37.65 -7.03
C ARG A 10 4.13 -39.14 -6.88
N LYS A 11 5.16 -39.98 -7.07
CA LYS A 11 5.05 -41.44 -6.92
C LYS A 11 4.71 -41.91 -5.51
N HIS A 12 5.18 -41.21 -4.47
CA HIS A 12 4.85 -41.50 -3.07
C HIS A 12 3.40 -41.15 -2.72
N TYR A 13 2.81 -40.23 -3.49
CA TYR A 13 1.43 -39.76 -3.34
C TYR A 13 0.50 -40.28 -4.45
N ALA A 14 0.80 -41.47 -5.01
CA ALA A 14 0.05 -42.06 -6.10
C ALA A 14 -1.42 -42.37 -5.77
N HIS A 15 -1.75 -42.44 -4.47
CA HIS A 15 -3.11 -42.63 -3.97
C HIS A 15 -3.98 -41.37 -4.07
N LEU A 16 -3.40 -40.18 -4.18
CA LEU A 16 -4.13 -38.94 -4.38
C LEU A 16 -4.56 -38.80 -5.83
N LYS A 17 -5.78 -38.29 -6.04
CA LYS A 17 -6.23 -37.83 -7.36
C LYS A 17 -5.43 -36.63 -7.83
N ASP A 18 -5.48 -36.30 -9.10
CA ASP A 18 -4.68 -35.21 -9.66
C ASP A 18 -5.09 -33.84 -9.15
N ASP A 19 -6.37 -33.62 -8.84
CA ASP A 19 -6.89 -32.40 -8.22
C ASP A 19 -6.43 -32.26 -6.76
N GLU A 20 -6.46 -33.34 -5.97
CA GLU A 20 -5.96 -33.38 -4.59
C GLU A 20 -4.45 -33.11 -4.55
N TRP A 21 -3.71 -33.70 -5.50
CA TRP A 21 -2.29 -33.47 -5.64
C TRP A 21 -1.96 -32.01 -5.98
N ARG A 22 -2.66 -31.41 -6.95
CA ARG A 22 -2.51 -30.01 -7.32
C ARG A 22 -2.83 -29.09 -6.16
N PHE A 23 -3.91 -29.37 -5.43
CA PHE A 23 -4.27 -28.61 -4.24
C PHE A 23 -3.18 -28.69 -3.17
N MET A 24 -2.63 -29.87 -2.88
CA MET A 24 -1.54 -30.04 -1.93
C MET A 24 -0.28 -29.23 -2.34
N LEU A 25 0.09 -29.27 -3.61
CA LEU A 25 1.20 -28.45 -4.12
C LEU A 25 0.92 -26.97 -3.95
N GLN A 26 -0.30 -26.52 -4.25
CA GLN A 26 -0.73 -25.12 -4.06
C GLN A 26 -0.63 -24.68 -2.59
N GLN A 27 -0.98 -25.54 -1.64
CA GLN A 27 -0.87 -25.23 -0.20
C GLN A 27 0.58 -25.04 0.22
N VAL A 28 1.48 -25.92 -0.19
CA VAL A 28 2.91 -25.82 0.13
C VAL A 28 3.52 -24.58 -0.53
N GLU A 29 3.24 -24.34 -1.81
CA GLU A 29 3.71 -23.16 -2.53
C GLU A 29 3.20 -21.87 -1.90
N GLY A 30 1.90 -21.78 -1.63
CA GLY A 30 1.27 -20.61 -1.04
C GLY A 30 1.89 -20.26 0.32
N ARG A 31 2.03 -21.25 1.21
CA ARG A 31 2.66 -21.06 2.52
C ARG A 31 4.11 -20.57 2.41
N GLN A 32 4.89 -21.11 1.49
CA GLN A 32 6.29 -20.69 1.31
C GLN A 32 6.39 -19.26 0.80
N ARG A 33 5.58 -18.89 -0.18
CA ARG A 33 5.63 -17.56 -0.82
C ARG A 33 5.10 -16.46 0.06
N THR A 34 4.15 -16.77 0.94
CA THR A 34 3.51 -15.75 1.78
C THR A 34 4.08 -15.69 3.19
N ARG A 35 5.01 -16.55 3.56
CA ARG A 35 5.53 -16.66 4.92
C ARG A 35 6.01 -15.34 5.52
N ASP A 36 6.79 -14.58 4.75
CA ASP A 36 7.32 -13.29 5.21
C ASP A 36 6.31 -12.14 5.02
N LYS A 37 5.36 -12.32 4.09
CA LYS A 37 4.33 -11.33 3.77
C LYS A 37 3.15 -11.42 4.72
N LEU A 38 2.80 -12.63 5.17
CA LEU A 38 1.66 -12.98 6.02
C LEU A 38 2.11 -13.96 7.12
N PRO A 39 2.98 -13.54 8.04
CA PRO A 39 3.55 -14.43 9.06
C PRO A 39 2.47 -15.09 9.93
N SER A 40 1.43 -14.35 10.34
CA SER A 40 0.33 -14.89 11.15
C SER A 40 -0.39 -16.04 10.44
N PHE A 41 -0.61 -15.95 9.12
CA PHE A 41 -1.27 -17.04 8.38
C PHE A 41 -0.37 -18.26 8.21
N ALA A 42 0.95 -18.03 8.12
CA ALA A 42 1.92 -19.12 8.03
C ALA A 42 2.02 -19.94 9.33
N GLU A 43 1.64 -19.38 10.48
CA GLU A 43 1.59 -20.07 11.77
C GLU A 43 0.31 -20.88 11.97
N MET A 44 -0.75 -20.62 11.20
CA MET A 44 -2.01 -21.37 11.27
C MET A 44 -1.88 -22.73 10.58
N GLU A 45 -2.21 -23.81 11.29
CA GLU A 45 -2.05 -25.18 10.77
C GLU A 45 -2.99 -25.49 9.61
N ASP A 46 -4.24 -25.09 9.69
CA ASP A 46 -5.32 -25.40 8.73
C ASP A 46 -5.64 -24.27 7.77
N TRP A 47 -4.72 -23.31 7.58
CA TRP A 47 -4.94 -22.19 6.68
C TRP A 47 -4.75 -22.59 5.22
N TRP A 48 -5.74 -22.31 4.36
CA TRP A 48 -5.69 -22.60 2.94
C TRP A 48 -5.16 -21.40 2.14
N TYR A 49 -4.33 -21.72 1.17
CA TYR A 49 -3.68 -20.73 0.30
C TYR A 49 -4.27 -20.82 -1.11
N PRO A 50 -4.62 -19.69 -1.75
CA PRO A 50 -5.07 -19.65 -3.13
C PRO A 50 -3.92 -19.87 -4.12
N VAL A 51 -4.23 -19.83 -5.41
CA VAL A 51 -3.23 -19.88 -6.48
C VAL A 51 -2.20 -18.77 -6.32
N ARG A 52 -1.01 -19.03 -6.85
CA ARG A 52 0.17 -18.15 -6.76
C ARG A 52 -0.14 -16.67 -7.01
N LEU A 53 -0.88 -16.35 -8.09
CA LEU A 53 -1.19 -14.97 -8.46
C LEU A 53 -1.92 -14.22 -7.33
N SER A 54 -2.91 -14.85 -6.71
CA SER A 54 -3.65 -14.25 -5.59
C SER A 54 -2.77 -14.04 -4.35
N CYS A 55 -1.82 -14.95 -4.08
CA CYS A 55 -0.82 -14.79 -3.03
C CYS A 55 0.13 -13.60 -3.28
N GLU A 56 0.53 -13.41 -4.54
CA GLU A 56 1.44 -12.32 -4.92
C GLU A 56 0.74 -10.95 -4.87
N GLN A 57 -0.53 -10.88 -5.28
CA GLN A 57 -1.29 -9.63 -5.38
C GLN A 57 -1.95 -9.16 -4.08
N CYS A 58 -2.17 -10.04 -3.10
CA CYS A 58 -2.83 -9.65 -1.85
C CYS A 58 -2.00 -8.62 -1.06
N SER A 59 -2.63 -7.93 -0.13
CA SER A 59 -1.97 -7.07 0.85
C SER A 59 -0.96 -7.83 1.70
N SER A 60 0.06 -7.15 2.21
CA SER A 60 0.89 -7.69 3.29
C SER A 60 0.16 -7.57 4.63
N GLU A 61 0.55 -8.38 5.61
CA GLU A 61 0.02 -8.26 6.97
C GLU A 61 0.22 -6.85 7.54
N VAL A 62 1.37 -6.24 7.27
CA VAL A 62 1.70 -4.88 7.73
C VAL A 62 0.71 -3.85 7.19
N THR A 63 0.41 -3.90 5.87
CA THR A 63 -0.53 -2.93 5.27
C THR A 63 -1.98 -3.25 5.62
N ALA A 64 -2.34 -4.51 5.84
CA ALA A 64 -3.68 -4.89 6.29
C ALA A 64 -3.94 -4.45 7.74
N ARG A 65 -2.96 -4.59 8.63
CA ARG A 65 -3.04 -4.06 10.00
C ARG A 65 -3.14 -2.54 10.03
N TYR A 66 -2.40 -1.84 9.17
CA TYR A 66 -2.54 -0.38 9.03
C TYR A 66 -3.99 0.01 8.69
N LYS A 67 -4.64 -0.68 7.74
CA LYS A 67 -6.06 -0.46 7.41
C LYS A 67 -6.99 -0.77 8.58
N ALA A 68 -6.74 -1.87 9.30
CA ALA A 68 -7.49 -2.23 10.47
C ALA A 68 -7.41 -1.17 11.59
N GLU A 69 -6.27 -0.51 11.77
CA GLU A 69 -6.13 0.58 12.73
C GLU A 69 -6.90 1.83 12.34
N LEU A 70 -7.04 2.12 11.04
CA LEU A 70 -7.84 3.26 10.56
C LEU A 70 -9.32 3.04 10.85
N VAL A 71 -9.87 1.87 10.55
CA VAL A 71 -11.28 1.54 10.82
C VAL A 71 -11.60 1.45 12.31
N ARG A 72 -10.60 1.24 13.19
CA ARG A 72 -10.80 1.15 14.65
C ARG A 72 -11.35 2.42 15.29
N ARG A 73 -11.26 3.56 14.63
CA ARG A 73 -11.55 4.86 15.23
C ARG A 73 -13.04 5.10 15.47
N GLU A 74 -13.97 4.40 14.81
CA GLU A 74 -15.41 4.73 14.83
C GLU A 74 -16.37 3.53 14.94
N THR A 75 -15.97 2.37 15.41
CA THR A 75 -16.69 1.13 15.18
C THR A 75 -17.85 0.83 16.11
N SER A 76 -19.02 1.18 15.66
CA SER A 76 -20.26 0.42 15.86
C SER A 76 -20.85 0.18 14.46
N GLY A 77 -20.69 -1.00 13.86
CA GLY A 77 -21.24 -1.21 12.52
C GLY A 77 -20.83 -2.56 11.91
N VAL A 78 -21.06 -2.69 10.64
CA VAL A 78 -20.76 -3.84 9.81
C VAL A 78 -19.63 -3.48 8.84
N LEU A 79 -18.69 -4.40 8.64
CA LEU A 79 -17.70 -4.28 7.57
C LEU A 79 -18.20 -5.00 6.31
N VAL A 80 -18.14 -4.35 5.17
CA VAL A 80 -18.36 -4.98 3.86
C VAL A 80 -17.12 -4.80 2.98
N ASP A 81 -16.43 -5.88 2.70
CA ASP A 81 -15.37 -5.93 1.69
C ASP A 81 -15.97 -6.38 0.35
N LEU A 82 -16.12 -5.46 -0.58
CA LEU A 82 -16.72 -5.70 -1.90
C LEU A 82 -15.78 -6.39 -2.91
N THR A 83 -14.52 -6.64 -2.51
CA THR A 83 -13.46 -7.15 -3.38
C THR A 83 -12.57 -8.16 -2.66
N GLY A 84 -13.17 -9.10 -1.98
CA GLY A 84 -12.55 -9.97 -0.97
C GLY A 84 -11.20 -10.60 -1.33
N GLY A 85 -11.02 -11.05 -2.58
CA GLY A 85 -9.77 -11.62 -3.04
C GLY A 85 -9.28 -12.79 -2.17
N TYR A 86 -8.02 -12.73 -1.69
CA TYR A 86 -7.52 -13.74 -0.74
C TYR A 86 -8.09 -13.55 0.69
N GLY A 87 -8.73 -12.43 0.95
CA GLY A 87 -9.36 -12.15 2.25
C GLY A 87 -8.43 -11.60 3.33
N VAL A 88 -7.23 -11.13 2.97
CA VAL A 88 -6.25 -10.62 3.94
C VAL A 88 -6.77 -9.34 4.59
N ASP A 89 -7.23 -8.38 3.80
CA ASP A 89 -7.73 -7.11 4.31
C ASP A 89 -9.01 -7.33 5.13
N THR A 90 -9.96 -8.13 4.62
CA THR A 90 -11.18 -8.50 5.36
C THR A 90 -10.83 -9.12 6.71
N TYR A 91 -9.87 -10.05 6.75
CA TYR A 91 -9.47 -10.76 7.97
C TYR A 91 -9.00 -9.81 9.08
N PHE A 92 -8.09 -8.88 8.76
CA PHE A 92 -7.55 -7.96 9.76
C PHE A 92 -8.53 -6.83 10.11
N MET A 93 -9.19 -6.23 9.12
CA MET A 93 -10.16 -5.16 9.36
C MET A 93 -11.34 -5.64 10.20
N SER A 94 -11.82 -6.88 9.98
CA SER A 94 -12.96 -7.45 10.71
C SER A 94 -12.73 -7.64 12.22
N GLU A 95 -11.51 -7.51 12.73
CA GLU A 95 -11.23 -7.57 14.18
C GLU A 95 -12.04 -6.58 15.00
N HIS A 96 -12.43 -5.47 14.41
CA HIS A 96 -13.11 -4.37 15.08
C HIS A 96 -14.64 -4.39 14.87
N PHE A 97 -15.17 -5.38 14.16
CA PHE A 97 -16.57 -5.49 13.81
C PHE A 97 -17.19 -6.76 14.39
N SER A 98 -18.45 -6.66 14.84
CA SER A 98 -19.22 -7.82 15.27
C SER A 98 -19.74 -8.66 14.10
N GLU A 99 -19.86 -8.04 12.93
CA GLU A 99 -20.29 -8.65 11.67
C GLU A 99 -19.45 -8.10 10.51
N ALA A 100 -19.10 -8.98 9.58
CA ALA A 100 -18.40 -8.60 8.36
C ALA A 100 -18.89 -9.44 7.18
N HIS A 101 -18.93 -8.83 6.00
CA HIS A 101 -19.27 -9.46 4.73
C HIS A 101 -18.04 -9.42 3.81
N TYR A 102 -17.64 -10.59 3.35
CA TYR A 102 -16.65 -10.79 2.32
C TYR A 102 -17.38 -11.10 1.02
N VAL A 103 -17.22 -10.25 0.00
CA VAL A 103 -17.87 -10.39 -1.31
C VAL A 103 -16.81 -10.64 -2.38
N GLU A 104 -16.94 -11.74 -3.11
CA GLU A 104 -15.98 -12.14 -4.14
C GLU A 104 -16.69 -12.93 -5.25
N LYS A 105 -16.38 -12.60 -6.50
CA LYS A 105 -16.95 -13.23 -7.69
C LYS A 105 -16.31 -14.57 -8.07
N ASN A 106 -15.13 -14.86 -7.54
CA ASN A 106 -14.40 -16.10 -7.82
C ASN A 106 -14.77 -17.17 -6.79
N ASP A 107 -15.43 -18.24 -7.26
CA ASP A 107 -15.90 -19.34 -6.40
C ASP A 107 -14.78 -20.03 -5.63
N GLU A 108 -13.62 -20.23 -6.25
CA GLU A 108 -12.47 -20.86 -5.57
C GLU A 108 -11.94 -19.99 -4.42
N LEU A 109 -11.88 -18.66 -4.58
CA LEU A 109 -11.52 -17.75 -3.50
C LEU A 109 -12.58 -17.75 -2.40
N CYS A 110 -13.87 -17.78 -2.75
CA CYS A 110 -14.96 -17.95 -1.78
C CYS A 110 -14.86 -19.26 -1.00
N ARG A 111 -14.50 -20.36 -1.66
CA ARG A 111 -14.30 -21.67 -1.02
C ARG A 111 -13.17 -21.62 0.00
N ILE A 112 -12.05 -21.01 -0.36
CA ILE A 112 -10.89 -20.83 0.52
C ILE A 112 -11.25 -19.91 1.70
N ALA A 113 -11.90 -18.78 1.42
CA ALA A 113 -12.32 -17.83 2.45
C ALA A 113 -13.28 -18.47 3.47
N ARG A 114 -14.29 -19.25 3.02
CA ARG A 114 -15.19 -19.98 3.92
C ARG A 114 -14.44 -20.93 4.84
N HIS A 115 -13.46 -21.68 4.30
CA HIS A 115 -12.64 -22.57 5.11
C HIS A 115 -11.82 -21.78 6.16
N ASN A 116 -11.12 -20.74 5.72
CA ASN A 116 -10.22 -19.97 6.56
C ASN A 116 -10.95 -19.20 7.66
N PHE A 117 -12.09 -18.59 7.35
CA PHE A 117 -12.83 -17.74 8.28
C PHE A 117 -13.68 -18.54 9.27
N ALA A 118 -14.21 -19.69 8.88
CA ALA A 118 -15.10 -20.48 9.74
C ALA A 118 -14.55 -20.71 11.16
N LYS A 119 -13.26 -20.89 11.30
CA LYS A 119 -12.60 -21.14 12.58
C LYS A 119 -12.00 -19.89 13.20
N ASN A 120 -11.45 -19.00 12.37
CA ASN A 120 -10.59 -17.91 12.83
C ASN A 120 -11.31 -16.56 12.92
N ARG A 121 -12.39 -16.37 12.13
CA ARG A 121 -13.20 -15.15 12.06
C ARG A 121 -14.67 -15.51 11.74
N PRO A 122 -15.38 -16.20 12.63
CA PRO A 122 -16.73 -16.72 12.36
C PRO A 122 -17.77 -15.62 12.10
N GLN A 123 -17.48 -14.35 12.47
CA GLN A 123 -18.32 -13.20 12.17
C GLN A 123 -18.28 -12.79 10.69
N ILE A 124 -17.35 -13.33 9.87
CA ILE A 124 -17.26 -13.01 8.44
C ILE A 124 -18.19 -13.93 7.66
N GLN A 125 -19.17 -13.35 6.99
CA GLN A 125 -20.06 -14.03 6.05
C GLN A 125 -19.48 -13.94 4.63
N VAL A 126 -19.39 -15.08 3.93
CA VAL A 126 -18.80 -15.15 2.59
C VAL A 126 -19.89 -15.21 1.53
N HIS A 127 -19.93 -14.23 0.65
CA HIS A 127 -20.85 -14.06 -0.46
C HIS A 127 -20.14 -14.29 -1.80
N HIS A 128 -20.65 -15.24 -2.59
CA HIS A 128 -20.20 -15.44 -3.97
C HIS A 128 -21.07 -14.56 -4.88
N ALA A 129 -20.63 -13.35 -5.10
CA ALA A 129 -21.33 -12.32 -5.88
C ALA A 129 -20.36 -11.27 -6.42
N SER A 130 -20.77 -10.48 -7.39
CA SER A 130 -20.09 -9.21 -7.71
C SER A 130 -20.43 -8.13 -6.67
N ALA A 131 -19.66 -7.04 -6.64
CA ALA A 131 -19.95 -5.89 -5.79
C ALA A 131 -21.33 -5.31 -6.09
N GLU A 132 -21.67 -5.17 -7.37
CA GLU A 132 -22.93 -4.63 -7.85
C GLU A 132 -24.12 -5.51 -7.43
N GLU A 133 -24.00 -6.84 -7.62
CA GLU A 133 -25.05 -7.81 -7.22
C GLU A 133 -25.29 -7.79 -5.70
N PHE A 134 -24.23 -7.72 -4.91
CA PHE A 134 -24.33 -7.64 -3.45
C PHE A 134 -25.02 -6.33 -3.02
N LEU A 135 -24.54 -5.18 -3.48
CA LEU A 135 -25.08 -3.87 -3.14
C LEU A 135 -26.53 -3.70 -3.58
N ALA A 136 -26.95 -4.30 -4.68
CA ALA A 136 -28.36 -4.24 -5.14
C ALA A 136 -29.36 -4.85 -4.15
N THR A 137 -28.91 -5.71 -3.24
CA THR A 137 -29.75 -6.42 -2.24
C THR A 137 -29.42 -6.05 -0.81
N TYR A 138 -28.34 -5.34 -0.57
CA TYR A 138 -27.88 -4.96 0.76
C TYR A 138 -28.54 -3.63 1.20
N SER A 139 -29.14 -3.58 2.39
CA SER A 139 -29.97 -2.46 2.83
C SER A 139 -29.45 -1.68 4.04
N ASP A 140 -28.46 -2.19 4.78
CA ASP A 140 -27.96 -1.57 6.01
C ASP A 140 -26.70 -0.71 5.77
N LEU A 141 -26.70 0.13 4.73
CA LEU A 141 -25.56 0.96 4.36
C LEU A 141 -25.18 1.99 5.45
N ALA A 142 -26.17 2.55 6.12
CA ALA A 142 -25.94 3.60 7.13
C ALA A 142 -25.07 3.16 8.32
N ASN A 143 -25.03 1.85 8.61
CA ASN A 143 -24.19 1.24 9.64
C ASN A 143 -22.96 0.54 9.08
N THR A 144 -22.64 0.75 7.81
CA THR A 144 -21.67 -0.07 7.11
C THR A 144 -20.44 0.72 6.72
N VAL A 145 -19.28 0.20 7.09
CA VAL A 145 -17.99 0.58 6.53
C VAL A 145 -17.72 -0.28 5.29
N ILE A 146 -17.52 0.37 4.17
CA ILE A 146 -17.27 -0.28 2.87
C ILE A 146 -15.77 -0.24 2.55
N TYR A 147 -15.22 -1.38 2.19
CA TYR A 147 -13.86 -1.50 1.65
C TYR A 147 -13.88 -2.01 0.21
N ILE A 148 -13.08 -1.38 -0.65
CA ILE A 148 -12.96 -1.73 -2.07
C ILE A 148 -11.48 -1.72 -2.47
N ASP A 149 -10.97 -2.84 -3.01
CA ASP A 149 -9.66 -2.97 -3.66
C ASP A 149 -9.87 -3.32 -5.13
N PRO A 150 -10.20 -2.35 -5.99
CA PRO A 150 -10.58 -2.64 -7.36
C PRO A 150 -9.38 -3.11 -8.17
N ALA A 151 -9.50 -4.28 -8.80
CA ALA A 151 -8.47 -4.84 -9.66
C ALA A 151 -8.37 -4.04 -10.97
N ARG A 152 -7.18 -3.89 -11.50
CA ARG A 152 -6.98 -3.28 -12.81
C ARG A 152 -7.48 -4.20 -13.92
N ARG A 153 -8.23 -3.67 -14.90
CA ARG A 153 -8.56 -4.39 -16.13
C ARG A 153 -7.31 -4.50 -17.00
N ASP A 154 -6.85 -5.71 -17.20
CA ASP A 154 -5.76 -5.99 -18.14
C ASP A 154 -6.30 -6.78 -19.34
N SER A 155 -7.19 -6.16 -20.11
CA SER A 155 -7.75 -6.80 -21.30
C SER A 155 -6.81 -6.79 -22.52
N HIS A 156 -5.74 -5.97 -22.51
CA HIS A 156 -4.84 -5.80 -23.67
C HIS A 156 -3.39 -5.47 -23.31
N GLY A 157 -2.89 -5.80 -22.10
CA GLY A 157 -1.49 -5.55 -21.71
C GLY A 157 -1.10 -4.08 -21.59
N GLY A 158 -2.07 -3.16 -21.57
CA GLY A 158 -1.85 -1.73 -21.37
C GLY A 158 -1.74 -1.37 -19.89
N LYS A 159 -0.84 -0.43 -19.55
CA LYS A 159 -0.79 0.13 -18.21
C LYS A 159 -2.05 0.96 -17.95
N VAL A 160 -2.96 0.45 -17.12
CA VAL A 160 -4.13 1.19 -16.67
C VAL A 160 -3.69 2.19 -15.60
N PHE A 161 -3.97 3.47 -15.83
CA PHE A 161 -3.60 4.56 -14.91
C PHE A 161 -4.82 5.33 -14.37
N ARG A 162 -6.04 4.89 -14.70
CA ARG A 162 -7.28 5.57 -14.34
C ARG A 162 -8.14 4.72 -13.43
N ILE A 163 -8.83 5.35 -12.49
CA ILE A 163 -9.75 4.68 -11.57
C ILE A 163 -10.98 4.11 -12.31
N GLU A 164 -11.41 4.76 -13.38
CA GLU A 164 -12.53 4.34 -14.23
C GLU A 164 -12.31 3.00 -14.95
N ASP A 165 -11.03 2.62 -15.13
CA ASP A 165 -10.66 1.38 -15.82
C ASP A 165 -10.52 0.20 -14.84
N CYS A 166 -10.81 0.39 -13.55
CA CYS A 166 -10.74 -0.65 -12.54
C CYS A 166 -12.01 -1.54 -12.52
N VAL A 167 -11.92 -2.70 -11.88
CA VAL A 167 -13.03 -3.64 -11.67
C VAL A 167 -13.10 -4.04 -10.19
N PRO A 168 -14.21 -3.81 -9.50
CA PRO A 168 -15.39 -3.06 -9.96
C PRO A 168 -15.06 -1.61 -10.32
N ASN A 169 -15.87 -0.99 -11.18
CA ASN A 169 -15.74 0.42 -11.51
C ASN A 169 -16.26 1.26 -10.34
N VAL A 170 -15.34 1.86 -9.58
CA VAL A 170 -15.70 2.62 -8.37
C VAL A 170 -16.62 3.81 -8.70
N ILE A 171 -16.44 4.44 -9.88
CA ILE A 171 -17.29 5.56 -10.29
C ILE A 171 -18.75 5.14 -10.48
N GLU A 172 -18.97 3.96 -11.07
CA GLU A 172 -20.31 3.40 -11.23
C GLU A 172 -20.94 2.95 -9.91
N LEU A 173 -20.12 2.57 -8.92
CA LEU A 173 -20.58 2.17 -7.59
C LEU A 173 -20.95 3.37 -6.70
N GLN A 174 -20.37 4.56 -6.88
CA GLN A 174 -20.58 5.71 -5.99
C GLN A 174 -22.06 6.00 -5.65
N PRO A 175 -23.02 5.96 -6.61
CA PRO A 175 -24.43 6.21 -6.27
C PRO A 175 -25.02 5.19 -5.29
N MET A 176 -24.44 3.99 -5.22
CA MET A 176 -24.86 2.92 -4.30
C MET A 176 -24.17 3.01 -2.93
N LEU A 177 -23.08 3.78 -2.82
CA LEU A 177 -22.27 3.90 -1.61
C LEU A 177 -22.63 5.14 -0.77
N GLY A 178 -23.38 6.10 -1.31
CA GLY A 178 -23.54 7.43 -0.73
C GLY A 178 -24.24 7.52 0.64
N GLU A 179 -24.86 6.43 1.10
CA GLU A 179 -25.48 6.32 2.44
C GLU A 179 -24.62 5.51 3.43
N SER A 180 -23.45 5.01 3.01
CA SER A 180 -22.57 4.25 3.90
C SER A 180 -21.97 5.12 5.00
N GLN A 181 -21.60 4.49 6.11
CA GLN A 181 -20.97 5.17 7.24
C GLN A 181 -19.62 5.75 6.82
N GLU A 182 -18.82 4.97 6.11
CA GLU A 182 -17.49 5.34 5.61
C GLU A 182 -17.09 4.44 4.45
N VAL A 183 -16.34 4.98 3.48
CA VAL A 183 -15.84 4.25 2.33
C VAL A 183 -14.32 4.28 2.30
N PHE A 184 -13.72 3.10 2.17
CA PHE A 184 -12.29 2.89 1.97
C PHE A 184 -12.04 2.38 0.55
N ILE A 185 -11.19 3.05 -0.22
CA ILE A 185 -10.82 2.63 -1.58
C ILE A 185 -9.30 2.46 -1.64
N LYS A 186 -8.84 1.23 -1.85
CA LYS A 186 -7.42 0.95 -2.04
C LYS A 186 -7.05 1.09 -3.51
N LEU A 187 -6.02 1.85 -3.78
CA LEU A 187 -5.51 2.10 -5.12
C LEU A 187 -4.07 1.61 -5.26
N SER A 188 -3.72 1.21 -6.48
CA SER A 188 -2.32 0.91 -6.83
C SER A 188 -1.44 2.16 -6.70
N PRO A 189 -0.19 2.03 -6.21
CA PRO A 189 0.79 3.13 -6.20
C PRO A 189 1.03 3.78 -7.57
N MET A 190 0.70 3.11 -8.65
CA MET A 190 0.89 3.60 -10.00
C MET A 190 -0.19 4.60 -10.46
N LEU A 191 -1.34 4.64 -9.76
CA LEU A 191 -2.42 5.57 -10.09
C LEU A 191 -2.04 7.03 -9.75
N ASP A 192 -2.55 7.96 -10.56
CA ASP A 192 -2.47 9.40 -10.27
C ASP A 192 -3.55 9.75 -9.23
N ILE A 193 -3.09 10.13 -8.04
CA ILE A 193 -3.97 10.46 -6.90
C ILE A 193 -4.88 11.64 -7.24
N THR A 194 -4.33 12.69 -7.86
CA THR A 194 -5.09 13.90 -8.18
C THR A 194 -6.15 13.61 -9.23
N ALA A 195 -5.82 12.80 -10.24
CA ALA A 195 -6.79 12.37 -11.25
C ALA A 195 -7.90 11.52 -10.61
N ALA A 196 -7.55 10.56 -9.75
CA ALA A 196 -8.52 9.72 -9.06
C ALA A 196 -9.50 10.54 -8.20
N LEU A 197 -8.98 11.47 -7.39
CA LEU A 197 -9.81 12.33 -6.53
C LEU A 197 -10.76 13.24 -7.34
N ARG A 198 -10.36 13.68 -8.55
CA ARG A 198 -11.24 14.48 -9.42
C ARG A 198 -12.39 13.70 -10.03
N SER A 199 -12.24 12.38 -10.17
CA SER A 199 -13.27 11.50 -10.72
C SER A 199 -14.27 11.02 -9.66
N LEU A 200 -13.99 11.27 -8.39
CA LEU A 200 -14.85 10.89 -7.27
C LEU A 200 -15.67 12.08 -6.78
N ASP A 201 -16.96 11.84 -6.50
CA ASP A 201 -17.88 12.87 -5.98
C ASP A 201 -17.80 13.05 -4.45
N MET A 202 -17.09 12.13 -3.76
CA MET A 202 -16.90 12.11 -2.31
C MET A 202 -15.57 12.75 -1.93
N THR A 203 -15.46 13.25 -0.71
CA THR A 203 -14.20 13.79 -0.16
C THR A 203 -13.44 12.69 0.57
N PHE A 204 -12.14 12.64 0.36
CA PHE A 204 -11.29 11.60 0.94
C PHE A 204 -10.04 12.16 1.60
N ASP A 205 -9.68 11.61 2.73
CA ASP A 205 -8.31 11.60 3.21
C ASP A 205 -7.48 10.63 2.37
N VAL A 206 -6.21 10.96 2.14
CA VAL A 206 -5.32 10.17 1.29
C VAL A 206 -4.20 9.59 2.13
N HIS A 207 -4.20 8.28 2.33
CA HIS A 207 -3.12 7.58 2.99
C HIS A 207 -2.18 6.94 1.97
N ILE A 208 -0.95 7.42 1.92
CA ILE A 208 0.11 6.83 1.07
C ILE A 208 0.97 5.96 1.98
N VAL A 209 0.88 4.66 1.80
CA VAL A 209 1.52 3.68 2.68
C VAL A 209 2.74 3.09 2.00
N ALA A 210 3.89 3.38 2.56
CA ALA A 210 5.15 2.73 2.22
C ALA A 210 5.58 1.76 3.34
N VAL A 211 6.22 0.67 2.96
CA VAL A 211 6.86 -0.27 3.89
C VAL A 211 8.32 -0.37 3.50
N LYS A 212 9.22 -0.10 4.45
CA LYS A 212 10.68 -0.09 4.21
C LYS A 212 11.07 0.78 3.01
N ASN A 213 10.49 1.96 2.93
CA ASN A 213 10.73 2.95 1.88
C ASN A 213 10.28 2.53 0.45
N GLU A 214 9.33 1.61 0.34
CA GLU A 214 8.68 1.24 -0.92
C GLU A 214 7.18 1.45 -0.80
N VAL A 215 6.58 2.32 -1.65
CA VAL A 215 5.14 2.57 -1.63
C VAL A 215 4.39 1.30 -2.05
N LYS A 216 3.54 0.81 -1.17
CA LYS A 216 2.76 -0.43 -1.37
C LYS A 216 1.35 -0.16 -1.86
N GLU A 217 0.70 0.86 -1.33
CA GLU A 217 -0.67 1.21 -1.67
C GLU A 217 -0.95 2.69 -1.42
N VAL A 218 -1.99 3.20 -2.07
CA VAL A 218 -2.66 4.45 -1.75
C VAL A 218 -4.07 4.09 -1.29
N LEU A 219 -4.45 4.53 -0.11
CA LEU A 219 -5.77 4.29 0.45
C LEU A 219 -6.51 5.63 0.52
N LEU A 220 -7.68 5.69 -0.07
CA LEU A 220 -8.62 6.81 0.08
C LEU A 220 -9.60 6.43 1.18
N VAL A 221 -9.74 7.28 2.18
CA VAL A 221 -10.66 7.10 3.31
C VAL A 221 -11.65 8.24 3.27
N GLU A 222 -12.94 7.95 3.14
CA GLU A 222 -13.97 8.98 3.09
C GLU A 222 -13.92 9.86 4.33
N THR A 223 -14.02 11.16 4.14
CA THR A 223 -14.12 12.14 5.23
C THR A 223 -15.23 13.13 4.97
N LYS A 224 -15.88 13.57 6.04
CA LYS A 224 -16.88 14.66 6.00
C LYS A 224 -16.25 16.04 6.28
N GLY A 225 -14.94 16.05 6.56
CA GLY A 225 -14.16 17.24 6.84
C GLY A 225 -13.34 17.73 5.65
N GLU A 226 -12.32 18.52 5.95
CA GLU A 226 -11.30 18.89 4.97
C GLU A 226 -10.38 17.71 4.70
N SER A 227 -10.01 17.51 3.44
CA SER A 227 -9.15 16.40 3.02
C SER A 227 -7.69 16.60 3.47
N GLU A 228 -7.14 15.60 4.12
CA GLU A 228 -5.73 15.54 4.50
C GLU A 228 -4.97 14.42 3.77
N ILE A 229 -3.67 14.60 3.61
CA ILE A 229 -2.75 13.60 3.05
C ILE A 229 -1.84 13.10 4.16
N TYR A 230 -1.80 11.78 4.34
CA TYR A 230 -0.95 11.08 5.29
C TYR A 230 0.09 10.26 4.54
N ALA A 231 1.32 10.74 4.46
CA ALA A 231 2.44 10.01 3.90
C ALA A 231 3.13 9.21 5.00
N THR A 232 2.85 7.92 5.07
CA THR A 232 3.31 7.02 6.13
C THR A 232 4.32 6.01 5.57
N ASN A 233 5.51 5.96 6.14
CA ASN A 233 6.51 4.92 5.88
C ASN A 233 6.67 4.05 7.13
N ILE A 234 6.29 2.78 7.04
CA ILE A 234 6.39 1.80 8.11
C ILE A 234 7.76 1.13 8.03
N LEU A 235 8.52 1.22 9.08
CA LEU A 235 9.85 0.63 9.25
C LEU A 235 9.76 -0.72 9.96
N ASP A 236 10.90 -1.34 10.27
CA ASP A 236 10.94 -2.55 11.07
C ASP A 236 10.44 -2.29 12.48
N GLY A 237 9.69 -3.25 13.06
CA GLY A 237 9.17 -3.14 14.43
C GLY A 237 8.02 -2.15 14.61
N ASP A 238 7.25 -1.86 13.55
CA ASP A 238 6.11 -0.92 13.53
C ASP A 238 6.46 0.56 13.81
N GLU A 239 7.74 0.92 13.78
CA GLU A 239 8.15 2.32 13.80
C GLU A 239 7.63 3.02 12.53
N ARG A 240 7.13 4.26 12.66
CA ARG A 240 6.50 4.98 11.56
C ARG A 240 7.08 6.37 11.39
N GLN A 241 7.42 6.69 10.17
CA GLN A 241 7.66 8.06 9.75
C GLN A 241 6.37 8.58 9.10
N VAL A 242 5.71 9.54 9.74
CA VAL A 242 4.44 10.12 9.25
C VAL A 242 4.66 11.58 8.93
N PHE A 243 4.18 11.98 7.75
CA PHE A 243 4.14 13.37 7.31
C PHE A 243 2.71 13.67 6.80
N SER A 244 1.96 14.49 7.55
CA SER A 244 0.60 14.85 7.20
C SER A 244 0.50 16.31 6.79
N PHE A 245 -0.41 16.61 5.85
CA PHE A 245 -0.61 17.96 5.33
C PHE A 245 -1.89 18.04 4.48
N SER A 246 -2.41 19.27 4.28
CA SER A 246 -3.43 19.52 3.28
C SER A 246 -2.82 19.91 1.93
N MET A 247 -3.55 19.66 0.83
CA MET A 247 -3.12 20.09 -0.51
C MET A 247 -2.89 21.59 -0.60
N ASP A 248 -3.61 22.39 0.20
CA ASP A 248 -3.46 23.84 0.20
C ASP A 248 -2.18 24.28 0.93
N GLU A 249 -1.77 23.59 1.98
CA GLU A 249 -0.44 23.83 2.58
C GLU A 249 0.69 23.64 1.57
N GLU A 250 0.69 22.56 0.77
CA GLU A 250 1.71 22.37 -0.27
C GLU A 250 1.66 23.49 -1.33
N LYS A 251 0.44 23.88 -1.78
CA LYS A 251 0.29 24.95 -2.78
C LYS A 251 0.83 26.29 -2.29
N GLN A 252 0.54 26.64 -1.04
CA GLN A 252 0.93 27.91 -0.40
C GLN A 252 2.38 27.90 0.07
N SER A 253 2.99 26.74 0.24
CA SER A 253 4.37 26.61 0.71
C SER A 253 5.35 27.13 -0.32
N ASN A 254 6.41 27.74 0.17
CA ASN A 254 7.56 28.15 -0.61
C ASN A 254 8.82 27.53 -0.04
N CYS A 255 9.51 26.73 -0.82
CA CYS A 255 10.77 26.12 -0.46
C CYS A 255 11.92 26.89 -1.10
N MET A 256 12.88 27.30 -0.30
CA MET A 256 14.09 27.94 -0.80
C MET A 256 14.88 26.97 -1.70
N MET A 257 15.34 27.49 -2.83
CA MET A 257 16.22 26.72 -3.71
C MET A 257 17.66 26.93 -3.28
N TYR A 258 18.43 25.85 -3.35
CA TYR A 258 19.87 25.97 -3.20
C TYR A 258 20.44 26.86 -4.32
N SER A 259 21.23 27.86 -3.95
CA SER A 259 22.07 28.61 -4.90
C SER A 259 23.54 28.53 -4.48
N ARG A 260 24.44 28.60 -5.44
CA ARG A 260 25.88 28.60 -5.15
C ARG A 260 26.33 29.80 -4.29
N GLU A 261 25.54 30.86 -4.28
CA GLU A 261 25.78 32.07 -3.46
C GLU A 261 25.59 31.77 -1.95
N HIS A 262 24.84 30.76 -1.58
CA HIS A 262 24.66 30.34 -0.18
C HIS A 262 25.91 29.65 0.39
N ASN A 263 26.93 29.38 -0.39
CA ASN A 263 28.22 28.78 -0.01
C ASN A 263 28.12 27.51 0.88
N LEU A 264 26.95 26.83 0.84
CA LEU A 264 26.74 25.65 1.66
C LEU A 264 27.80 24.56 1.43
N LEU A 265 28.26 24.39 0.17
CA LEU A 265 29.25 23.37 -0.20
C LEU A 265 30.71 23.70 0.20
N SER A 266 30.98 24.86 0.73
CA SER A 266 32.31 25.23 1.26
C SER A 266 32.50 24.98 2.74
N ASP A 267 31.41 24.71 3.46
CA ASP A 267 31.38 24.48 4.91
C ASP A 267 31.41 22.98 5.22
N THR A 268 32.01 22.59 6.31
CA THR A 268 31.87 21.27 6.93
C THR A 268 30.56 21.18 7.72
N GLY A 269 29.97 19.99 7.82
CA GLY A 269 28.74 19.80 8.57
C GLY A 269 27.47 20.15 7.78
N ILE A 270 27.46 19.87 6.48
CA ILE A 270 26.28 19.99 5.64
C ILE A 270 25.62 18.64 5.49
N TYR A 271 24.31 18.63 5.57
CA TYR A 271 23.51 17.41 5.45
C TYR A 271 22.67 17.42 4.19
N VAL A 272 22.55 16.25 3.55
CA VAL A 272 21.62 15.97 2.45
C VAL A 272 20.47 15.14 2.97
N TYR A 273 19.27 15.55 2.64
CA TYR A 273 18.01 14.96 3.08
C TYR A 273 17.26 14.38 1.89
N GLU A 274 16.90 13.11 1.95
CA GLU A 274 16.02 12.45 0.99
C GLU A 274 14.72 12.03 1.71
N PRO A 275 13.58 12.67 1.40
CA PRO A 275 12.29 12.25 1.95
C PRO A 275 12.00 10.79 1.63
N ASN A 276 11.25 10.11 2.48
CA ASN A 276 10.84 8.74 2.22
C ASN A 276 9.89 8.64 1.00
N ALA A 277 9.72 7.43 0.49
CA ALA A 277 8.97 7.17 -0.73
C ALA A 277 7.49 7.60 -0.63
N ALA A 278 6.87 7.55 0.56
CA ALA A 278 5.49 8.01 0.74
C ALA A 278 5.37 9.52 0.53
N ILE A 279 6.30 10.30 1.06
CA ILE A 279 6.35 11.77 0.87
C ILE A 279 6.61 12.09 -0.61
N ILE A 280 7.54 11.38 -1.25
CA ILE A 280 7.79 11.58 -2.68
C ILE A 280 6.53 11.31 -3.51
N LYS A 281 5.79 10.25 -3.19
CA LYS A 281 4.53 9.91 -3.86
C LYS A 281 3.42 10.93 -3.57
N SER A 282 3.40 11.55 -2.40
CA SER A 282 2.39 12.54 -1.99
C SER A 282 2.49 13.87 -2.74
N GLY A 283 3.67 14.18 -3.27
CA GLY A 283 3.93 15.45 -3.96
C GLY A 283 4.25 16.62 -3.03
N ALA A 284 4.53 16.41 -1.74
CA ALA A 284 4.86 17.44 -0.75
C ALA A 284 6.30 18.01 -0.96
N PHE A 285 6.59 18.49 -2.15
CA PHE A 285 7.97 18.87 -2.55
C PHE A 285 8.42 20.23 -2.02
N LYS A 286 7.50 21.17 -1.83
CA LYS A 286 7.80 22.48 -1.27
C LYS A 286 7.65 22.46 0.25
N LEU A 287 6.59 21.87 0.72
CA LEU A 287 6.24 21.85 2.14
C LEU A 287 7.31 21.14 2.99
N VAL A 288 7.87 20.02 2.50
CA VAL A 288 8.99 19.34 3.20
C VAL A 288 10.16 20.29 3.41
N GLY A 289 10.62 20.99 2.37
CA GLY A 289 11.71 21.93 2.51
C GLY A 289 11.35 23.09 3.46
N ALA A 290 10.16 23.65 3.32
CA ALA A 290 9.68 24.74 4.18
C ALA A 290 9.55 24.35 5.66
N ARG A 291 8.94 23.16 5.93
CA ARG A 291 8.68 22.71 7.31
C ARG A 291 9.95 22.37 8.08
N TYR A 292 10.99 21.87 7.39
CA TYR A 292 12.28 21.53 8.01
C TYR A 292 13.37 22.59 7.80
N GLY A 293 13.05 23.75 7.19
CA GLY A 293 14.03 24.81 6.94
C GLY A 293 15.14 24.43 5.97
N LEU A 294 14.85 23.54 5.02
CA LEU A 294 15.83 22.97 4.09
C LEU A 294 15.77 23.65 2.72
N HIS A 295 16.90 23.66 2.02
CA HIS A 295 17.02 24.18 0.66
C HIS A 295 16.92 23.05 -0.35
N LYS A 296 15.99 23.13 -1.29
CA LYS A 296 15.84 22.15 -2.36
C LYS A 296 16.99 22.23 -3.36
N MET A 297 17.63 21.12 -3.70
CA MET A 297 18.81 21.09 -4.56
C MET A 297 18.52 21.44 -6.03
N GLY A 298 17.29 21.25 -6.49
CA GLY A 298 16.88 21.57 -7.85
C GLY A 298 15.38 21.41 -8.06
N PRO A 299 14.79 22.01 -9.11
CA PRO A 299 13.34 22.01 -9.32
C PRO A 299 12.74 20.59 -9.35
N ASN A 300 13.40 19.67 -10.04
CA ASN A 300 12.94 18.29 -10.22
C ASN A 300 13.78 17.28 -9.40
N THR A 301 14.66 17.76 -8.52
CA THR A 301 15.45 16.92 -7.62
C THR A 301 14.81 16.96 -6.24
N HIS A 302 14.37 15.80 -5.75
CA HIS A 302 13.72 15.68 -4.45
C HIS A 302 14.74 15.37 -3.34
N LEU A 303 15.88 16.07 -3.41
CA LEU A 303 16.91 16.13 -2.37
C LEU A 303 16.96 17.55 -1.83
N TYR A 304 17.24 17.66 -0.55
CA TYR A 304 17.31 18.92 0.17
C TYR A 304 18.64 19.01 0.91
N MET A 305 19.04 20.22 1.26
CA MET A 305 20.29 20.51 1.99
C MET A 305 20.01 21.41 3.19
N GLY A 306 20.75 21.20 4.27
CA GLY A 306 20.72 22.04 5.45
C GLY A 306 22.03 21.97 6.21
N LYS A 307 22.28 22.96 7.12
CA LYS A 307 23.46 23.00 7.98
C LYS A 307 23.27 22.21 9.26
N ASP A 308 22.03 22.10 9.75
CA ASP A 308 21.70 21.45 11.01
C ASP A 308 21.23 20.03 10.75
N TYR A 309 21.60 19.09 11.62
CA TYR A 309 21.06 17.75 11.58
C TYR A 309 19.63 17.74 12.16
N VAL A 310 18.65 17.40 11.33
CA VAL A 310 17.24 17.27 11.72
C VAL A 310 16.96 15.83 12.17
N VAL A 311 16.78 15.63 13.49
CA VAL A 311 16.65 14.30 14.10
C VAL A 311 15.42 13.55 13.59
N ASP A 312 14.25 14.21 13.48
CA ASP A 312 12.97 13.60 13.14
C ASP A 312 12.61 13.77 11.65
N PHE A 313 13.61 13.93 10.79
CA PHE A 313 13.34 14.04 9.36
C PHE A 313 12.77 12.72 8.82
N PRO A 314 11.59 12.73 8.16
CA PRO A 314 10.94 11.52 7.67
C PRO A 314 11.57 11.02 6.36
N GLY A 315 12.75 10.47 6.46
CA GLY A 315 13.52 10.03 5.30
C GLY A 315 14.94 9.59 5.68
N ARG A 316 15.87 9.80 4.76
CA ARG A 316 17.29 9.50 4.96
C ARG A 316 18.06 10.79 5.05
N VAL A 317 19.07 10.81 5.92
CA VAL A 317 19.96 11.96 6.11
C VAL A 317 21.40 11.50 5.98
N TRP A 318 22.20 12.21 5.21
CA TRP A 318 23.63 11.97 5.04
C TRP A 318 24.40 13.25 5.30
N GLU A 319 25.54 13.13 5.96
CA GLU A 319 26.51 14.20 6.08
C GLU A 319 27.39 14.24 4.81
N ILE A 320 27.62 15.42 4.27
CA ILE A 320 28.57 15.61 3.14
C ILE A 320 29.98 15.66 3.72
N LEU A 321 30.75 14.62 3.45
CA LEU A 321 32.16 14.57 3.84
C LEU A 321 33.06 15.21 2.78
N GLU A 322 32.73 15.06 1.50
CA GLU A 322 33.51 15.58 0.39
C GLU A 322 32.63 15.77 -0.85
N THR A 323 32.84 16.87 -1.57
CA THR A 323 32.07 17.26 -2.76
C THR A 323 32.77 17.02 -4.08
N ASN A 324 34.09 16.73 -4.07
CA ASN A 324 34.91 16.64 -5.27
C ASN A 324 35.81 15.39 -5.24
N ILE A 325 35.19 14.23 -5.30
CA ILE A 325 35.91 12.96 -5.32
C ILE A 325 36.49 12.75 -6.71
N ARG A 326 37.80 12.97 -6.87
CA ARG A 326 38.54 12.78 -8.14
C ARG A 326 39.01 11.33 -8.33
N GLU A 327 39.20 10.59 -7.25
CA GLU A 327 39.66 9.21 -7.29
C GLU A 327 38.82 8.33 -6.34
N THR A 328 38.06 7.41 -6.94
CA THR A 328 37.25 6.45 -6.20
C THR A 328 37.88 5.05 -6.12
N LYS A 329 39.10 4.89 -6.62
CA LYS A 329 39.78 3.58 -6.62
C LYS A 329 40.02 3.07 -5.19
N GLY A 330 39.40 1.92 -4.89
CA GLY A 330 39.54 1.25 -3.59
C GLY A 330 38.55 1.69 -2.50
N ILE A 331 37.61 2.59 -2.80
CA ILE A 331 36.53 2.96 -1.89
C ILE A 331 35.28 2.13 -2.25
N GLY A 332 34.84 1.29 -1.31
CA GLY A 332 33.55 0.63 -1.43
C GLY A 332 32.45 1.65 -1.14
N ALA A 333 31.60 1.99 -2.12
CA ALA A 333 30.52 2.93 -1.96
C ALA A 333 29.27 2.50 -2.74
N ASN A 334 28.11 2.86 -2.21
CA ASN A 334 26.86 2.74 -2.94
C ASN A 334 26.67 4.01 -3.80
N VAL A 335 26.50 3.82 -5.10
CA VAL A 335 26.25 4.92 -6.04
C VAL A 335 24.76 5.11 -6.19
N MET A 336 24.27 6.32 -5.90
CA MET A 336 22.89 6.72 -6.13
C MET A 336 22.84 7.92 -7.07
N THR A 337 21.94 7.87 -8.04
CA THR A 337 21.70 8.97 -8.97
C THR A 337 20.28 9.51 -8.80
N ARG A 338 20.12 10.82 -8.84
CA ARG A 338 18.82 11.49 -8.80
C ARG A 338 18.78 12.58 -9.86
N ASN A 339 17.90 12.43 -10.83
CA ASN A 339 17.75 13.36 -11.95
C ASN A 339 19.10 13.65 -12.66
N TYR A 340 19.90 12.62 -12.86
CA TYR A 340 21.21 12.66 -13.51
C TYR A 340 21.16 11.87 -14.82
N PRO A 341 21.84 12.32 -15.89
CA PRO A 341 21.73 11.71 -17.21
C PRO A 341 22.32 10.30 -17.33
N MET A 342 23.15 9.88 -16.38
CA MET A 342 23.73 8.54 -16.32
C MET A 342 23.12 7.71 -15.17
N THR A 343 23.00 6.41 -15.38
CA THR A 343 22.60 5.46 -14.31
C THR A 343 23.76 5.22 -13.33
N ALA A 344 23.45 4.66 -12.15
CA ALA A 344 24.46 4.29 -11.16
C ALA A 344 25.48 3.30 -11.73
N ASP A 345 25.05 2.37 -12.59
CA ASP A 345 25.90 1.37 -13.23
C ASP A 345 26.82 1.96 -14.33
N GLN A 346 26.51 3.14 -14.84
CA GLN A 346 27.31 3.86 -15.83
C GLN A 346 28.35 4.78 -15.21
N LEU A 347 28.27 5.05 -13.92
CA LEU A 347 29.19 5.85 -13.13
C LEU A 347 30.24 5.02 -12.44
#